data_46440ebeb803fa20bb7a1ca38fe49383
#
_entry.id   46440ebeb803fa20bb7a1ca38fe49383
#
_cell.length_a   1.000
_cell.length_b   1.000
_cell.length_c   1.000
_cell.angle_alpha   90.00
_cell.angle_beta   90.00
_cell.angle_gamma   90.00
#
_symmetry.space_group_name_H-M   'P 1'
#
loop_
_entity.id
_entity.type
_entity.pdbx_description
1 polymer ?
#
loop_
_entity_poly.entity_id
_entity_poly.type
_entity_poly.pdbx_seq_one_letter_code
_entity_poly.pdbx_strand_id
1 'polypeptide(L)'
;MKMRSILFIGIAGLLSACSTINYVGIETYNPAEVTFPENVAKVLIVNNAVPQPEDAGYEYTLQGEKQDTCKAKADSALFDACRTLGEAIVEASYFNDVLLYHDAVRKDNQAFLDTKLTQGQVVSLCDETGADAVISIDRLLFDMKKSVGTLGEGYVMGMIDVQMAGVIRSYVPDREAPLATVHMKDSIYWAESADYMPILDKVLPSPENALRGAGKYF
;
A
#
# COMPACT_ATOMS: atom_id res chain seq x y z
N MET A 1 34.73 57.50 18.55
CA MET A 1 34.20 56.27 19.13
C MET A 1 32.68 56.08 18.99
N LYS A 2 31.93 56.84 18.16
CA LYS A 2 30.48 56.72 18.05
C LYS A 2 29.95 56.02 16.80
N MET A 3 30.77 55.79 15.80
CA MET A 3 30.34 55.17 14.52
C MET A 3 30.34 53.62 14.52
N ARG A 4 31.15 52.99 15.38
CA ARG A 4 31.23 51.53 15.51
C ARG A 4 30.02 50.93 16.24
N SER A 5 29.38 51.65 17.16
CA SER A 5 28.20 51.18 17.91
C SER A 5 26.95 51.19 17.06
N ILE A 6 26.82 52.07 16.07
CA ILE A 6 25.66 52.13 15.17
C ILE A 6 25.65 50.96 14.17
N LEU A 7 26.85 50.51 13.76
CA LEU A 7 26.98 49.37 12.85
C LEU A 7 26.55 48.05 13.51
N PHE A 8 26.83 47.88 14.81
CA PHE A 8 26.40 46.67 15.54
C PHE A 8 24.90 46.58 15.78
N ILE A 9 24.22 47.71 15.95
CA ILE A 9 22.74 47.74 16.12
C ILE A 9 22.06 47.40 14.79
N GLY A 10 22.61 47.83 13.65
CA GLY A 10 22.05 47.51 12.32
C GLY A 10 22.17 46.03 11.95
N ILE A 11 23.21 45.33 12.40
CA ILE A 11 23.40 43.88 12.13
C ILE A 11 22.53 43.02 13.03
N ALA A 12 22.28 43.42 14.27
CA ALA A 12 21.37 42.72 15.19
C ALA A 12 19.91 42.76 14.74
N GLY A 13 19.47 43.80 14.03
CA GLY A 13 18.12 43.95 13.48
C GLY A 13 17.84 43.07 12.26
N LEU A 14 18.85 42.59 11.56
CA LEU A 14 18.69 41.73 10.37
C LEU A 14 18.54 40.23 10.70
N LEU A 15 18.82 39.82 11.93
CA LEU A 15 18.72 38.43 12.38
C LEU A 15 17.39 38.07 12.98
N SER A 16 16.46 39.00 13.15
CA SER A 16 15.14 38.77 13.73
C SER A 16 14.01 38.54 12.71
N ALA A 17 14.33 38.41 11.42
CA ALA A 17 13.36 38.02 10.39
C ALA A 17 13.21 36.49 10.36
N CYS A 18 12.93 35.83 11.51
CA CYS A 18 12.33 34.52 11.50
C CYS A 18 10.89 34.68 11.02
N SER A 19 10.66 34.49 9.74
CA SER A 19 9.31 34.35 9.20
C SER A 19 8.67 33.11 9.82
N THR A 20 7.75 33.33 10.75
CA THR A 20 6.87 32.25 11.22
C THR A 20 6.03 31.82 10.03
N ILE A 21 6.31 30.67 9.47
CA ILE A 21 5.47 30.06 8.43
C ILE A 21 4.23 29.57 9.16
N ASN A 22 3.13 30.29 9.02
CA ASN A 22 1.84 29.82 9.48
C ASN A 22 1.29 28.86 8.41
N TYR A 23 1.24 27.57 8.74
CA TYR A 23 0.51 26.61 7.93
C TYR A 23 -0.98 26.80 8.15
N VAL A 24 -1.67 27.25 7.12
CA VAL A 24 -3.13 27.21 7.08
C VAL A 24 -3.51 25.87 6.50
N GLY A 25 -3.93 24.95 7.34
CA GLY A 25 -4.55 23.70 6.91
C GLY A 25 -5.91 24.02 6.27
N ILE A 26 -6.02 23.86 4.97
CA ILE A 26 -7.30 23.92 4.27
C ILE A 26 -7.79 22.48 4.18
N GLU A 27 -8.77 22.13 4.98
CA GLU A 27 -9.49 20.87 4.80
C GLU A 27 -10.34 20.97 3.55
N THR A 28 -9.90 20.33 2.48
CA THR A 28 -10.69 20.19 1.25
C THR A 28 -11.43 18.85 1.33
N TYR A 29 -12.74 18.91 1.44
CA TYR A 29 -13.58 17.73 1.26
C TYR A 29 -13.66 17.43 -0.23
N ASN A 30 -12.89 16.43 -0.68
CA ASN A 30 -13.11 15.85 -1.99
C ASN A 30 -14.39 15.01 -1.94
N PRO A 31 -15.29 15.13 -2.94
CA PRO A 31 -16.42 14.21 -3.05
C PRO A 31 -15.88 12.76 -3.03
N ALA A 32 -16.60 11.87 -2.35
CA ALA A 32 -16.24 10.46 -2.36
C ALA A 32 -16.22 9.95 -3.81
N GLU A 33 -15.13 9.28 -4.22
CA GLU A 33 -15.02 8.68 -5.54
C GLU A 33 -16.06 7.56 -5.75
N VAL A 34 -16.54 7.00 -4.66
CA VAL A 34 -17.55 5.93 -4.63
C VAL A 34 -18.71 6.38 -3.76
N THR A 35 -19.92 6.37 -4.33
CA THR A 35 -21.16 6.60 -3.59
C THR A 35 -21.98 5.31 -3.61
N PHE A 36 -22.19 4.72 -2.45
CA PHE A 36 -23.08 3.59 -2.28
C PHE A 36 -24.53 4.06 -2.12
N PRO A 37 -25.52 3.25 -2.55
CA PRO A 37 -26.94 3.52 -2.24
C PRO A 37 -27.18 3.63 -0.73
N GLU A 38 -28.13 4.46 -0.33
CA GLU A 38 -28.45 4.75 1.09
C GLU A 38 -28.84 3.50 1.90
N ASN A 39 -29.33 2.47 1.24
CA ASN A 39 -29.72 1.20 1.86
C ASN A 39 -28.54 0.26 2.13
N VAL A 40 -27.32 0.57 1.69
CA VAL A 40 -26.13 -0.25 1.96
C VAL A 40 -25.62 0.05 3.35
N ALA A 41 -25.84 -0.86 4.25
CA ALA A 41 -25.41 -0.76 5.65
C ALA A 41 -24.25 -1.69 5.98
N LYS A 42 -24.13 -2.81 5.29
CA LYS A 42 -23.13 -3.85 5.52
C LYS A 42 -22.36 -4.14 4.24
N VAL A 43 -21.03 -4.11 4.33
CA VAL A 43 -20.14 -4.35 3.18
C VAL A 43 -19.27 -5.59 3.41
N LEU A 44 -19.04 -6.37 2.36
CA LEU A 44 -18.15 -7.51 2.33
C LEU A 44 -16.87 -7.18 1.57
N ILE A 45 -15.72 -7.37 2.19
CA ILE A 45 -14.41 -7.26 1.54
C ILE A 45 -14.00 -8.65 1.03
N VAL A 46 -13.64 -8.74 -0.25
CA VAL A 46 -13.24 -10.02 -0.86
C VAL A 46 -11.90 -9.92 -1.59
N ASN A 47 -11.12 -11.00 -1.52
CA ASN A 47 -9.94 -11.20 -2.34
C ASN A 47 -10.34 -11.92 -3.65
N ASN A 48 -10.38 -11.17 -4.74
CA ASN A 48 -10.56 -11.69 -6.10
C ASN A 48 -9.24 -11.63 -6.91
N ALA A 49 -8.14 -11.17 -6.29
CA ALA A 49 -6.82 -11.20 -6.90
C ALA A 49 -6.21 -12.61 -6.82
N VAL A 50 -5.43 -12.95 -7.82
CA VAL A 50 -4.62 -14.17 -7.84
C VAL A 50 -3.19 -13.79 -7.49
N PRO A 51 -2.51 -14.50 -6.58
CA PRO A 51 -1.13 -14.20 -6.25
C PRO A 51 -0.23 -14.38 -7.48
N GLN A 52 0.69 -13.44 -7.68
CA GLN A 52 1.66 -13.54 -8.77
C GLN A 52 2.66 -14.67 -8.51
N PRO A 53 3.30 -15.25 -9.57
CA PRO A 53 4.36 -16.24 -9.42
C PRO A 53 5.47 -15.77 -8.48
N GLU A 54 6.07 -16.70 -7.73
CA GLU A 54 7.04 -16.43 -6.65
C GLU A 54 8.30 -15.65 -7.10
N ASP A 55 8.60 -15.64 -8.40
CA ASP A 55 9.76 -14.99 -9.01
C ASP A 55 9.38 -13.82 -9.94
N ALA A 56 8.09 -13.56 -10.14
CA ALA A 56 7.64 -12.51 -11.04
C ALA A 56 7.69 -11.12 -10.37
N GLY A 57 8.37 -10.17 -11.01
CA GLY A 57 8.48 -8.80 -10.52
C GLY A 57 9.46 -8.62 -9.36
N TYR A 58 10.36 -9.59 -9.09
CA TYR A 58 11.32 -9.50 -7.99
C TYR A 58 12.76 -9.45 -8.50
N GLU A 59 13.52 -8.46 -8.05
CA GLU A 59 14.90 -8.24 -8.44
C GLU A 59 15.81 -8.19 -7.21
N TYR A 60 16.99 -8.83 -7.33
CA TYR A 60 18.05 -8.70 -6.33
C TYR A 60 19.33 -8.17 -6.99
N THR A 61 19.92 -7.12 -6.42
CA THR A 61 21.20 -6.55 -6.83
C THR A 61 22.20 -6.57 -5.69
N LEU A 62 23.43 -7.00 -5.98
CA LEU A 62 24.57 -6.95 -5.07
C LEU A 62 25.67 -6.11 -5.69
N GLN A 63 26.13 -5.06 -5.01
CA GLN A 63 27.12 -4.11 -5.51
C GLN A 63 26.73 -3.46 -6.86
N GLY A 64 25.42 -3.30 -7.12
CA GLY A 64 24.91 -2.79 -8.39
C GLY A 64 24.79 -3.84 -9.50
N GLU A 65 25.31 -5.04 -9.31
CA GLU A 65 25.19 -6.15 -10.26
C GLU A 65 23.93 -6.98 -9.95
N LYS A 66 23.17 -7.29 -11.01
CA LYS A 66 21.98 -8.13 -10.89
C LYS A 66 22.39 -9.55 -10.52
N GLN A 67 21.77 -10.06 -9.48
CA GLN A 67 21.88 -11.44 -9.02
C GLN A 67 20.64 -12.24 -9.49
N ASP A 68 20.55 -13.50 -9.07
CA ASP A 68 19.35 -14.30 -9.24
C ASP A 68 18.14 -13.61 -8.59
N THR A 69 16.96 -13.80 -9.19
CA THR A 69 15.71 -13.25 -8.68
C THR A 69 15.44 -13.78 -7.28
N CYS A 70 15.08 -12.91 -6.35
CA CYS A 70 14.56 -13.37 -5.07
C CYS A 70 13.15 -13.91 -5.30
N LYS A 71 12.79 -14.95 -4.51
CA LYS A 71 11.46 -15.56 -4.57
C LYS A 71 10.68 -15.17 -3.33
N ALA A 72 9.40 -14.85 -3.50
CA ALA A 72 8.50 -14.56 -2.39
C ALA A 72 7.06 -14.88 -2.77
N LYS A 73 6.31 -15.43 -1.82
CA LYS A 73 4.89 -15.72 -1.98
C LYS A 73 4.06 -14.49 -1.64
N ALA A 74 3.13 -14.13 -2.52
CA ALA A 74 2.27 -12.97 -2.35
C ALA A 74 0.93 -13.27 -1.65
N ASP A 75 0.58 -14.55 -1.43
CA ASP A 75 -0.72 -14.95 -0.86
C ASP A 75 -1.07 -14.22 0.44
N SER A 76 -0.13 -14.21 1.39
CA SER A 76 -0.32 -13.54 2.69
C SER A 76 -0.43 -12.02 2.54
N ALA A 77 0.26 -11.43 1.57
CA ALA A 77 0.20 -9.99 1.31
C ALA A 77 -1.17 -9.58 0.75
N LEU A 78 -1.77 -10.41 -0.13
CA LEU A 78 -3.13 -10.19 -0.63
C LEU A 78 -4.17 -10.23 0.49
N PHE A 79 -4.03 -11.19 1.40
CA PHE A 79 -4.93 -11.28 2.57
C PHE A 79 -4.73 -10.09 3.52
N ASP A 80 -3.47 -9.73 3.80
CA ASP A 80 -3.15 -8.57 4.64
C ASP A 80 -3.73 -7.27 4.03
N ALA A 81 -3.70 -7.10 2.69
CA ALA A 81 -4.30 -5.96 2.00
C ALA A 81 -5.83 -5.91 2.17
N CYS A 82 -6.53 -7.04 1.99
CA CYS A 82 -7.97 -7.10 2.21
C CYS A 82 -8.34 -6.76 3.67
N ARG A 83 -7.57 -7.25 4.62
CA ARG A 83 -7.77 -6.97 6.04
C ARG A 83 -7.56 -5.49 6.34
N THR A 84 -6.47 -4.89 5.87
CA THR A 84 -6.17 -3.47 6.10
C THR A 84 -7.21 -2.57 5.45
N LEU A 85 -7.67 -2.89 4.23
CA LEU A 85 -8.77 -2.18 3.59
C LEU A 85 -10.03 -2.24 4.44
N GLY A 86 -10.37 -3.41 4.98
CA GLY A 86 -11.51 -3.57 5.90
C GLY A 86 -11.36 -2.75 7.17
N GLU A 87 -10.18 -2.77 7.81
CA GLU A 87 -9.86 -1.99 9.00
C GLU A 87 -10.00 -0.48 8.73
N ALA A 88 -9.49 0.02 7.59
CA ALA A 88 -9.62 1.43 7.20
C ALA A 88 -11.08 1.86 6.97
N ILE A 89 -11.89 0.98 6.36
CA ILE A 89 -13.33 1.25 6.16
C ILE A 89 -14.09 1.28 7.49
N VAL A 90 -13.75 0.39 8.43
CA VAL A 90 -14.31 0.41 9.79
C VAL A 90 -13.95 1.70 10.51
N GLU A 91 -12.68 2.12 10.42
CA GLU A 91 -12.21 3.37 11.05
C GLU A 91 -12.93 4.60 10.46
N ALA A 92 -13.17 4.61 9.16
CA ALA A 92 -13.92 5.67 8.49
C ALA A 92 -15.40 5.73 8.91
N SER A 93 -15.93 4.68 9.55
CA SER A 93 -17.30 4.60 10.07
C SER A 93 -18.38 4.86 9.02
N TYR A 94 -18.12 4.53 7.76
CA TYR A 94 -19.04 4.77 6.65
C TYR A 94 -20.17 3.73 6.59
N PHE A 95 -19.89 2.48 7.00
CA PHE A 95 -20.85 1.39 7.05
C PHE A 95 -21.13 0.96 8.50
N ASN A 96 -22.27 0.36 8.74
CA ASN A 96 -22.62 -0.16 10.07
C ASN A 96 -21.83 -1.45 10.39
N ASP A 97 -21.47 -2.24 9.37
CA ASP A 97 -20.72 -3.47 9.52
C ASP A 97 -19.82 -3.73 8.31
N VAL A 98 -18.65 -4.30 8.57
CA VAL A 98 -17.64 -4.64 7.54
C VAL A 98 -17.23 -6.09 7.75
N LEU A 99 -17.51 -6.93 6.78
CA LEU A 99 -17.18 -8.34 6.79
C LEU A 99 -15.96 -8.61 5.92
N LEU A 100 -15.13 -9.56 6.31
CA LEU A 100 -14.02 -10.06 5.52
C LEU A 100 -14.29 -11.49 5.06
N TYR A 101 -14.26 -11.71 3.75
CA TYR A 101 -14.36 -13.05 3.18
C TYR A 101 -13.01 -13.76 3.30
N HIS A 102 -13.00 -14.95 3.88
CA HIS A 102 -11.76 -15.65 4.21
C HIS A 102 -11.12 -16.35 3.02
N ASP A 103 -11.90 -16.75 2.02
CA ASP A 103 -11.44 -17.49 0.87
C ASP A 103 -11.14 -16.57 -0.33
N ALA A 104 -10.17 -16.96 -1.17
CA ALA A 104 -10.00 -16.33 -2.46
C ALA A 104 -11.15 -16.72 -3.39
N VAL A 105 -11.79 -15.73 -4.03
CA VAL A 105 -12.89 -15.96 -4.97
C VAL A 105 -12.40 -16.62 -6.24
N ARG A 106 -11.23 -16.20 -6.75
CA ARG A 106 -10.57 -16.80 -7.91
C ARG A 106 -9.63 -17.92 -7.51
N LYS A 107 -9.64 -19.00 -8.30
CA LYS A 107 -8.79 -20.19 -8.12
C LYS A 107 -7.98 -20.52 -9.38
N ASP A 108 -7.96 -19.61 -10.36
CA ASP A 108 -7.10 -19.72 -11.54
C ASP A 108 -5.66 -19.29 -11.24
N ASN A 109 -4.79 -19.28 -12.26
CA ASN A 109 -3.38 -18.89 -12.14
C ASN A 109 -3.05 -17.61 -12.93
N GLN A 110 -4.04 -16.80 -13.27
CA GLN A 110 -3.89 -15.63 -14.12
C GLN A 110 -3.77 -14.34 -13.27
N ALA A 111 -2.66 -14.22 -12.55
CA ALA A 111 -2.40 -13.11 -11.62
C ALA A 111 -2.42 -11.72 -12.28
N PHE A 112 -1.97 -11.65 -13.54
CA PHE A 112 -1.85 -10.37 -14.25
C PHE A 112 -3.15 -9.90 -14.90
N LEU A 113 -4.18 -10.76 -14.96
CA LEU A 113 -5.49 -10.39 -15.50
C LEU A 113 -6.34 -9.67 -14.45
N ASP A 114 -6.92 -8.58 -14.91
CA ASP A 114 -7.91 -7.80 -14.20
C ASP A 114 -9.31 -8.37 -14.48
N THR A 115 -9.76 -9.29 -13.61
CA THR A 115 -11.04 -9.99 -13.77
C THR A 115 -12.06 -9.43 -12.77
N LYS A 116 -13.18 -8.93 -13.30
CA LYS A 116 -14.32 -8.44 -12.51
C LYS A 116 -15.13 -9.60 -11.93
N LEU A 117 -15.78 -9.35 -10.80
CA LEU A 117 -16.86 -10.22 -10.33
C LEU A 117 -18.05 -10.11 -11.29
N THR A 118 -18.67 -11.25 -11.58
CA THR A 118 -19.96 -11.29 -12.28
C THR A 118 -21.09 -10.94 -11.31
N GLN A 119 -22.20 -10.43 -11.82
CA GLN A 119 -23.38 -10.16 -10.98
C GLN A 119 -23.82 -11.38 -10.18
N GLY A 120 -23.81 -12.59 -10.78
CA GLY A 120 -24.14 -13.82 -10.07
C GLY A 120 -23.21 -14.12 -8.90
N GLN A 121 -21.91 -13.84 -9.03
CA GLN A 121 -20.97 -13.98 -7.91
C GLN A 121 -21.25 -12.96 -6.81
N VAL A 122 -21.54 -11.70 -7.18
CA VAL A 122 -21.87 -10.65 -6.20
C VAL A 122 -23.12 -11.02 -5.43
N VAL A 123 -24.19 -11.46 -6.12
CA VAL A 123 -25.44 -11.93 -5.48
C VAL A 123 -25.16 -13.10 -4.53
N SER A 124 -24.42 -14.13 -4.98
CA SER A 124 -24.09 -15.28 -4.12
C SER A 124 -23.31 -14.89 -2.87
N LEU A 125 -22.32 -13.99 -3.00
CA LEU A 125 -21.53 -13.51 -1.88
C LEU A 125 -22.38 -12.71 -0.88
N CYS A 126 -23.28 -11.85 -1.37
CA CYS A 126 -24.21 -11.11 -0.53
C CYS A 126 -25.20 -12.04 0.18
N ASP A 127 -25.78 -13.01 -0.52
CA ASP A 127 -26.73 -13.97 0.06
C ASP A 127 -26.09 -14.86 1.13
N GLU A 128 -24.86 -15.32 0.88
CA GLU A 128 -24.10 -16.17 1.81
C GLU A 128 -23.75 -15.44 3.11
N THR A 129 -23.38 -14.15 3.01
CA THR A 129 -22.83 -13.40 4.15
C THR A 129 -23.83 -12.43 4.79
N GLY A 130 -24.94 -12.16 4.11
CA GLY A 130 -25.90 -11.14 4.51
C GLY A 130 -25.37 -9.72 4.34
N ALA A 131 -24.40 -9.50 3.43
CA ALA A 131 -23.90 -8.19 3.07
C ALA A 131 -24.80 -7.53 2.00
N ASP A 132 -24.83 -6.19 2.00
CA ASP A 132 -25.60 -5.40 1.04
C ASP A 132 -24.77 -5.02 -0.20
N ALA A 133 -23.44 -5.06 -0.07
CA ALA A 133 -22.50 -4.69 -1.12
C ALA A 133 -21.18 -5.44 -0.97
N VAL A 134 -20.39 -5.48 -2.05
CA VAL A 134 -19.07 -6.12 -2.09
C VAL A 134 -18.03 -5.09 -2.52
N ILE A 135 -16.91 -5.02 -1.80
CA ILE A 135 -15.69 -4.35 -2.23
C ILE A 135 -14.65 -5.44 -2.50
N SER A 136 -14.14 -5.47 -3.72
CA SER A 136 -13.26 -6.53 -4.20
C SER A 136 -11.90 -5.99 -4.58
N ILE A 137 -10.83 -6.62 -4.09
CA ILE A 137 -9.49 -6.44 -4.66
C ILE A 137 -9.39 -7.41 -5.84
N ASP A 138 -9.55 -6.90 -7.08
CA ASP A 138 -9.60 -7.72 -8.29
C ASP A 138 -8.22 -8.03 -8.85
N ARG A 139 -7.24 -7.20 -8.55
CA ARG A 139 -5.83 -7.38 -8.86
C ARG A 139 -4.97 -6.62 -7.86
N LEU A 140 -3.89 -7.24 -7.40
CA LEU A 140 -2.83 -6.58 -6.65
C LEU A 140 -1.51 -7.24 -7.03
N LEU A 141 -0.63 -6.46 -7.63
CA LEU A 141 0.70 -6.87 -8.09
C LEU A 141 1.76 -6.12 -7.31
N PHE A 142 2.87 -6.78 -7.11
CA PHE A 142 4.04 -6.26 -6.43
C PHE A 142 5.25 -6.29 -7.37
N ASP A 143 6.02 -5.22 -7.39
CA ASP A 143 7.36 -5.16 -7.96
C ASP A 143 8.33 -4.88 -6.82
N MET A 144 9.25 -5.81 -6.55
CA MET A 144 10.15 -5.73 -5.41
C MET A 144 11.60 -5.75 -5.86
N LYS A 145 12.37 -4.76 -5.41
CA LYS A 145 13.80 -4.67 -5.63
C LYS A 145 14.57 -4.71 -4.31
N LYS A 146 15.34 -5.78 -4.08
CA LYS A 146 16.33 -5.85 -3.00
C LYS A 146 17.68 -5.41 -3.55
N SER A 147 18.30 -4.40 -2.95
CA SER A 147 19.62 -3.88 -3.32
C SER A 147 20.54 -3.95 -2.12
N VAL A 148 21.75 -4.45 -2.29
CA VAL A 148 22.77 -4.49 -1.25
C VAL A 148 24.09 -3.94 -1.80
N GLY A 149 24.73 -3.08 -1.03
CA GLY A 149 26.01 -2.46 -1.36
C GLY A 149 26.93 -2.33 -0.15
N THR A 150 28.21 -2.10 -0.38
CA THR A 150 29.16 -1.73 0.67
C THR A 150 29.25 -0.20 0.78
N LEU A 151 29.12 0.29 1.99
CA LEU A 151 29.59 1.61 2.38
C LEU A 151 31.07 1.47 2.77
N GLY A 152 31.92 2.47 2.54
CA GLY A 152 33.35 2.42 2.89
C GLY A 152 33.61 1.86 4.29
N GLU A 153 34.80 1.37 4.56
CA GLU A 153 35.23 0.81 5.86
C GLU A 153 34.56 -0.51 6.29
N GLY A 154 33.97 -1.25 5.35
CA GLY A 154 33.42 -2.60 5.63
C GLY A 154 31.96 -2.64 6.01
N TYR A 155 31.29 -1.51 6.20
CA TYR A 155 29.85 -1.45 6.40
C TYR A 155 29.09 -1.87 5.14
N VAL A 156 28.02 -2.60 5.35
CA VAL A 156 27.06 -2.98 4.29
C VAL A 156 25.74 -2.25 4.50
N MET A 157 25.13 -1.83 3.41
CA MET A 157 23.79 -1.23 3.39
C MET A 157 22.89 -2.05 2.50
N GLY A 158 21.67 -2.28 2.94
CA GLY A 158 20.64 -2.93 2.15
C GLY A 158 19.36 -2.11 2.10
N MET A 159 18.68 -2.23 0.99
CA MET A 159 17.36 -1.61 0.77
C MET A 159 16.45 -2.62 0.11
N ILE A 160 15.21 -2.66 0.55
CA ILE A 160 14.12 -3.37 -0.15
C ILE A 160 13.08 -2.30 -0.49
N ASP A 161 12.79 -2.14 -1.77
CA ASP A 161 11.74 -1.28 -2.31
C ASP A 161 10.64 -2.19 -2.85
N VAL A 162 9.39 -1.94 -2.48
CA VAL A 162 8.22 -2.66 -2.97
C VAL A 162 7.24 -1.64 -3.55
N GLN A 163 7.01 -1.73 -4.85
CA GLN A 163 5.96 -1.00 -5.54
C GLN A 163 4.72 -1.88 -5.66
N MET A 164 3.57 -1.28 -5.48
CA MET A 164 2.26 -1.96 -5.55
C MET A 164 1.41 -1.33 -6.63
N ALA A 165 0.66 -2.16 -7.37
CA ALA A 165 -0.35 -1.71 -8.30
C ALA A 165 -1.60 -2.57 -8.17
N GLY A 166 -2.72 -1.96 -7.80
CA GLY A 166 -3.97 -2.65 -7.52
C GLY A 166 -5.17 -2.11 -8.26
N VAL A 167 -6.19 -2.93 -8.34
CA VAL A 167 -7.53 -2.57 -8.83
C VAL A 167 -8.56 -3.02 -7.81
N ILE A 168 -9.29 -2.06 -7.28
CA ILE A 168 -10.40 -2.28 -6.35
C ILE A 168 -11.70 -1.93 -7.06
N ARG A 169 -12.73 -2.75 -6.87
CA ARG A 169 -14.07 -2.47 -7.39
C ARG A 169 -15.12 -2.61 -6.32
N SER A 170 -16.13 -1.79 -6.42
CA SER A 170 -17.30 -1.81 -5.55
C SER A 170 -18.52 -2.27 -6.33
N TYR A 171 -19.32 -3.15 -5.75
CA TYR A 171 -20.47 -3.79 -6.38
C TYR A 171 -21.67 -3.76 -5.45
N VAL A 172 -22.87 -3.75 -6.05
CA VAL A 172 -24.14 -4.04 -5.41
C VAL A 172 -24.87 -5.13 -6.20
N PRO A 173 -25.67 -5.99 -5.56
CA PRO A 173 -26.25 -7.17 -6.20
C PRO A 173 -27.28 -6.86 -7.30
N ASP A 174 -27.88 -5.67 -7.28
CA ASP A 174 -28.89 -5.22 -8.24
C ASP A 174 -28.32 -4.65 -9.54
N ARG A 175 -26.97 -4.59 -9.69
CA ARG A 175 -26.30 -4.04 -10.87
C ARG A 175 -25.26 -5.01 -11.44
N GLU A 176 -25.25 -5.11 -12.78
CA GLU A 176 -24.24 -5.90 -13.50
C GLU A 176 -22.85 -5.21 -13.50
N ALA A 177 -22.85 -3.88 -13.67
CA ALA A 177 -21.62 -3.10 -13.69
C ALA A 177 -21.20 -2.68 -12.26
N PRO A 178 -19.89 -2.64 -11.96
CA PRO A 178 -19.42 -2.10 -10.70
C PRO A 178 -19.88 -0.65 -10.48
N LEU A 179 -20.11 -0.27 -9.23
CA LEU A 179 -20.39 1.13 -8.85
C LEU A 179 -19.19 2.01 -9.15
N ALA A 180 -18.00 1.50 -8.83
CA ALA A 180 -16.74 2.20 -9.06
C ALA A 180 -15.61 1.21 -9.34
N THR A 181 -14.57 1.72 -10.00
CA THR A 181 -13.29 1.06 -10.19
C THR A 181 -12.19 2.03 -9.81
N VAL A 182 -11.39 1.68 -8.82
CA VAL A 182 -10.27 2.47 -8.33
C VAL A 182 -8.98 1.77 -8.72
N HIS A 183 -8.07 2.50 -9.35
CA HIS A 183 -6.72 2.03 -9.64
C HIS A 183 -5.76 2.64 -8.63
N MET A 184 -5.07 1.81 -7.90
CA MET A 184 -4.11 2.23 -6.89
C MET A 184 -2.69 1.92 -7.34
N LYS A 185 -1.77 2.82 -6.97
CA LYS A 185 -0.33 2.62 -7.11
C LYS A 185 0.36 3.31 -5.96
N ASP A 186 1.17 2.56 -5.24
CA ASP A 186 1.94 3.07 -4.10
C ASP A 186 3.27 2.33 -3.97
N SER A 187 4.14 2.77 -3.07
CA SER A 187 5.41 2.13 -2.79
C SER A 187 5.83 2.32 -1.34
N ILE A 188 6.54 1.32 -0.81
CA ILE A 188 7.14 1.37 0.52
C ILE A 188 8.55 0.80 0.45
N TYR A 189 9.46 1.32 1.26
CA TYR A 189 10.83 0.82 1.31
C TYR A 189 11.31 0.63 2.75
N TRP A 190 12.29 -0.26 2.90
CA TRP A 190 13.07 -0.47 4.12
C TRP A 190 14.54 -0.31 3.76
N ALA A 191 15.27 0.44 4.56
CA ALA A 191 16.71 0.63 4.38
C ALA A 191 17.41 0.47 5.73
N GLU A 192 18.44 -0.37 5.75
CA GLU A 192 19.22 -0.68 6.95
C GLU A 192 20.70 -0.76 6.63
N SER A 193 21.53 -0.58 7.64
CA SER A 193 22.99 -0.76 7.54
C SER A 193 23.49 -1.64 8.67
N ALA A 194 24.56 -2.37 8.42
CA ALA A 194 25.16 -3.27 9.39
C ALA A 194 26.68 -3.41 9.17
N ASP A 195 27.39 -3.92 10.17
CA ASP A 195 28.83 -4.15 10.08
C ASP A 195 29.19 -5.22 9.05
N TYR A 196 28.27 -6.18 8.79
CA TYR A 196 28.46 -7.26 7.81
C TYR A 196 27.15 -7.93 7.41
N MET A 197 27.15 -8.60 6.25
CA MET A 197 25.97 -9.20 5.61
C MET A 197 25.07 -10.04 6.53
N PRO A 198 25.56 -10.98 7.36
CA PRO A 198 24.68 -11.78 8.22
C PRO A 198 23.87 -10.99 9.25
N ILE A 199 24.33 -9.80 9.65
CA ILE A 199 23.53 -8.90 10.50
C ILE A 199 22.51 -8.16 9.64
N LEU A 200 22.90 -7.65 8.47
CA LEU A 200 22.01 -6.98 7.56
C LEU A 200 20.79 -7.86 7.20
N ASP A 201 21.01 -9.14 6.91
CA ASP A 201 19.93 -10.08 6.59
C ASP A 201 18.99 -10.37 7.78
N LYS A 202 19.38 -10.03 9.01
CA LYS A 202 18.50 -10.14 10.19
C LYS A 202 17.69 -8.90 10.45
N VAL A 203 18.19 -7.71 10.09
CA VAL A 203 17.52 -6.43 10.34
C VAL A 203 16.63 -6.01 9.19
N LEU A 204 16.99 -6.36 7.95
CA LEU A 204 16.08 -6.20 6.81
C LEU A 204 14.95 -7.23 6.86
N PRO A 205 13.73 -6.87 6.45
CA PRO A 205 12.67 -7.85 6.32
C PRO A 205 13.03 -8.91 5.26
N SER A 206 12.57 -10.14 5.46
CA SER A 206 12.61 -11.12 4.38
C SER A 206 11.74 -10.64 3.20
N PRO A 207 11.98 -11.13 1.97
CA PRO A 207 11.15 -10.77 0.82
C PRO A 207 9.64 -10.95 1.07
N GLU A 208 9.23 -12.07 1.67
CA GLU A 208 7.83 -12.32 2.02
C GLU A 208 7.28 -11.33 3.06
N ASN A 209 8.09 -10.98 4.08
CA ASN A 209 7.70 -10.00 5.07
C ASN A 209 7.62 -8.58 4.48
N ALA A 210 8.45 -8.26 3.49
CA ALA A 210 8.37 -7.00 2.76
C ALA A 210 7.06 -6.92 1.95
N LEU A 211 6.68 -7.98 1.23
CA LEU A 211 5.38 -8.03 0.54
C LEU A 211 4.20 -7.91 1.50
N ARG A 212 4.25 -8.61 2.64
CA ARG A 212 3.21 -8.50 3.67
C ARG A 212 3.15 -7.10 4.28
N GLY A 213 4.30 -6.46 4.51
CA GLY A 213 4.38 -5.08 4.96
C GLY A 213 3.75 -4.13 3.93
N ALA A 214 4.04 -4.33 2.65
CA ALA A 214 3.43 -3.59 1.56
C ALA A 214 1.91 -3.79 1.50
N GLY A 215 1.43 -5.04 1.60
CA GLY A 215 -0.01 -5.35 1.64
C GLY A 215 -0.74 -4.67 2.80
N LYS A 216 -0.08 -4.48 3.94
CA LYS A 216 -0.65 -3.75 5.08
C LYS A 216 -0.62 -2.23 4.90
N TYR A 217 0.21 -1.74 4.01
CA TYR A 217 0.32 -0.32 3.70
C TYR A 217 -0.64 0.11 2.57
N PHE A 218 -1.16 -0.87 1.84
CA PHE A 218 -2.14 -0.74 0.76
C PHE A 218 -3.50 -0.20 1.25
#